data_c6c624ce865c801cb6adc3c3a643ee05
#
_entry.id   c6c624ce865c801cb6adc3c3a643ee05
#
_cell.length_a   1.000
_cell.length_b   1.000
_cell.length_c   1.000
_cell.angle_alpha   90.00
_cell.angle_beta   90.00
_cell.angle_gamma   90.00
#
_symmetry.space_group_name_H-M   'P 1'
#
loop_
_entity.id
_entity.type
_entity.pdbx_description
1 polymer ?
#
loop_
_entity_poly.entity_id
_entity_poly.type
_entity_poly.pdbx_seq_one_letter_code
_entity_poly.pdbx_strand_id
1 'polypeptide(L)'
;MTERRHPDWIKVRAPTSPEYFRTKALLAELRLHTVCQEACCPNIGECFSHRTATFMLMGDVCTRNCPYCAVAHGKVRPLDPDEPRRIAEAVARLGLDHVVVTSVDRDDLPDGGASHFAATAGAIQQLRPATRVEVLVPDFKGSYPAVETVVGAPVAIFNHNIETVPSLYRKARPGGNYQRSLDVLAHAKSFGNTFDQTLVKTFGKACGPALLTKAGMMLGLGEEQSEVESVLRDLRAVGCDILTLGQYLRPSRDHLPVERYVTPAEFAELKGAAMAMGFRHVESGPLVRSSYHAWEHVN
;
A
#
# COMPACT_ATOMS: atom_id res chain seq x y z
N MET A 1 15.30 -15.10 26.91
CA MET A 1 15.83 -14.00 26.09
C MET A 1 14.95 -12.78 26.35
N THR A 2 15.49 -11.73 26.93
CA THR A 2 14.79 -10.46 27.20
C THR A 2 14.32 -9.87 25.87
N GLU A 3 13.02 -9.59 25.73
CA GLU A 3 12.48 -8.85 24.58
C GLU A 3 13.30 -7.56 24.41
N ARG A 4 13.87 -7.34 23.23
CA ARG A 4 14.53 -6.08 22.92
C ARG A 4 13.47 -4.98 23.00
N ARG A 5 13.61 -4.07 23.94
CA ARG A 5 12.81 -2.85 24.02
C ARG A 5 12.97 -2.09 22.70
N HIS A 6 11.87 -1.51 22.19
CA HIS A 6 11.98 -0.61 21.05
C HIS A 6 12.97 0.52 21.34
N PRO A 7 13.80 0.91 20.37
CA PRO A 7 14.66 2.08 20.50
C PRO A 7 13.87 3.36 20.78
N ASP A 8 14.53 4.36 21.38
CA ASP A 8 13.88 5.61 21.78
C ASP A 8 13.29 6.44 20.63
N TRP A 9 13.73 6.20 19.39
CA TRP A 9 13.17 6.85 18.20
C TRP A 9 11.89 6.19 17.65
N ILE A 10 11.50 5.01 18.14
CA ILE A 10 10.21 4.39 17.81
C ILE A 10 9.18 4.81 18.86
N LYS A 11 8.60 5.99 18.65
CA LYS A 11 7.56 6.56 19.51
C LYS A 11 6.29 6.82 18.70
N VAL A 12 5.17 6.37 19.20
CA VAL A 12 3.85 6.56 18.58
C VAL A 12 2.97 7.44 19.45
N ARG A 13 2.04 8.16 18.83
CA ARG A 13 1.03 8.95 19.54
C ARG A 13 -0.09 8.04 20.04
N ALA A 14 -0.50 8.22 21.29
CA ALA A 14 -1.66 7.52 21.83
C ALA A 14 -2.94 7.96 21.09
N PRO A 15 -3.89 7.04 20.81
CA PRO A 15 -5.13 7.33 20.10
C PRO A 15 -6.17 7.95 21.04
N THR A 16 -6.00 9.22 21.40
CA THR A 16 -6.81 9.91 22.43
C THR A 16 -7.68 11.05 21.89
N SER A 17 -7.56 11.43 20.61
CA SER A 17 -8.32 12.55 20.05
C SER A 17 -9.79 12.21 19.80
N PRO A 18 -10.72 13.19 19.90
CA PRO A 18 -12.12 12.99 19.51
C PRO A 18 -12.28 12.52 18.05
N GLU A 19 -11.44 13.02 17.15
CA GLU A 19 -11.43 12.66 15.72
C GLU A 19 -11.08 11.19 15.51
N TYR A 20 -10.14 10.65 16.30
CA TYR A 20 -9.83 9.22 16.27
C TYR A 20 -11.08 8.38 16.53
N PHE A 21 -11.83 8.72 17.59
CA PHE A 21 -13.05 7.97 17.95
C PHE A 21 -14.18 8.16 16.94
N ARG A 22 -14.31 9.34 16.32
CA ARG A 22 -15.28 9.59 15.25
C ARG A 22 -14.96 8.77 14.00
N THR A 23 -13.69 8.75 13.57
CA THR A 23 -13.25 7.94 12.43
C THR A 23 -13.51 6.47 12.71
N LYS A 24 -13.14 5.97 13.90
CA LYS A 24 -13.37 4.58 14.29
C LYS A 24 -14.86 4.22 14.30
N ALA A 25 -15.72 5.10 14.85
CA ALA A 25 -17.17 4.89 14.89
C ALA A 25 -17.78 4.84 13.48
N LEU A 26 -17.36 5.73 12.56
CA LEU A 26 -17.81 5.73 11.17
C LEU A 26 -17.45 4.43 10.46
N LEU A 27 -16.21 3.95 10.62
CA LEU A 27 -15.77 2.70 10.02
C LEU A 27 -16.59 1.49 10.52
N ALA A 28 -16.89 1.47 11.82
CA ALA A 28 -17.73 0.43 12.43
C ALA A 28 -19.19 0.51 11.93
N GLU A 29 -19.78 1.71 11.87
CA GLU A 29 -21.13 1.96 11.33
C GLU A 29 -21.27 1.41 9.91
N LEU A 30 -20.28 1.68 9.06
CA LEU A 30 -20.24 1.26 7.66
C LEU A 30 -19.71 -0.17 7.48
N ARG A 31 -19.36 -0.87 8.55
CA ARG A 31 -18.81 -2.25 8.52
C ARG A 31 -17.63 -2.37 7.56
N LEU A 32 -16.66 -1.45 7.68
CA LEU A 32 -15.47 -1.38 6.85
C LEU A 32 -14.24 -1.83 7.61
N HIS A 33 -13.37 -2.55 6.92
CA HIS A 33 -12.05 -2.96 7.41
C HIS A 33 -10.98 -1.95 7.00
N THR A 34 -9.97 -1.79 7.85
CA THR A 34 -8.79 -0.98 7.54
C THR A 34 -7.52 -1.74 7.87
N VAL A 35 -6.50 -1.63 7.03
CA VAL A 35 -5.18 -2.19 7.35
C VAL A 35 -4.60 -1.54 8.62
N CYS A 36 -5.03 -0.33 8.95
CA CYS A 36 -4.62 0.36 10.18
C CYS A 36 -5.01 -0.43 11.44
N GLN A 37 -6.18 -1.06 11.44
CA GLN A 37 -6.67 -1.90 12.54
C GLN A 37 -6.14 -3.33 12.42
N GLU A 38 -6.33 -3.98 11.27
CA GLU A 38 -6.04 -5.40 11.07
C GLU A 38 -4.53 -5.70 11.11
N ALA A 39 -3.68 -4.77 10.65
CA ALA A 39 -2.23 -4.91 10.71
C ALA A 39 -1.58 -4.25 11.95
N CYS A 40 -2.36 -3.86 12.95
CA CYS A 40 -1.86 -3.23 14.18
C CYS A 40 -0.92 -2.04 13.91
N CYS A 41 -1.30 -1.16 12.97
CA CYS A 41 -0.46 -0.07 12.50
C CYS A 41 -0.11 0.91 13.63
N PRO A 42 1.18 1.21 13.87
CA PRO A 42 1.59 2.13 14.94
C PRO A 42 1.09 3.56 14.74
N ASN A 43 0.78 3.95 13.49
CA ASN A 43 0.34 5.30 13.14
C ASN A 43 -1.17 5.52 13.26
N ILE A 44 -1.95 4.52 13.69
CA ILE A 44 -3.41 4.59 13.72
C ILE A 44 -3.92 5.80 14.51
N GLY A 45 -3.27 6.13 15.64
CA GLY A 45 -3.65 7.28 16.48
C GLY A 45 -3.52 8.61 15.75
N GLU A 46 -2.46 8.78 14.97
CA GLU A 46 -2.21 9.96 14.16
C GLU A 46 -3.14 10.00 12.94
N CYS A 47 -3.15 8.94 12.13
CA CYS A 47 -3.94 8.88 10.90
C CYS A 47 -5.43 9.10 11.16
N PHE A 48 -6.02 8.41 12.14
CA PHE A 48 -7.45 8.57 12.47
C PHE A 48 -7.75 9.95 13.06
N SER A 49 -6.80 10.57 13.78
CA SER A 49 -6.94 11.95 14.24
C SER A 49 -6.98 12.97 13.09
N HIS A 50 -6.33 12.64 11.99
CA HIS A 50 -6.39 13.39 10.73
C HIS A 50 -7.48 12.90 9.78
N ARG A 51 -8.45 12.10 10.26
CA ARG A 51 -9.55 11.50 9.50
C ARG A 51 -9.10 10.63 8.34
N THR A 52 -7.83 10.18 8.33
CA THR A 52 -7.24 9.38 7.27
C THR A 52 -7.23 7.92 7.66
N ALA A 53 -7.68 7.04 6.76
CA ALA A 53 -7.65 5.59 6.92
C ALA A 53 -7.24 4.94 5.60
N THR A 54 -6.57 3.77 5.69
CA THR A 54 -6.33 2.91 4.54
C THR A 54 -7.37 1.81 4.55
N PHE A 55 -8.32 1.88 3.63
CA PHE A 55 -9.40 0.90 3.54
C PHE A 55 -8.86 -0.44 3.04
N MET A 56 -9.33 -1.53 3.64
CA MET A 56 -8.96 -2.88 3.26
C MET A 56 -10.18 -3.61 2.69
N LEU A 57 -10.13 -3.91 1.40
CA LEU A 57 -11.17 -4.55 0.63
C LEU A 57 -11.22 -6.06 0.86
N MET A 58 -12.39 -6.63 0.55
CA MET A 58 -12.64 -8.07 0.43
C MET A 58 -12.55 -8.81 1.77
N GLY A 59 -12.79 -8.07 2.86
CA GLY A 59 -12.85 -8.60 4.22
C GLY A 59 -11.51 -8.53 4.97
N ASP A 60 -11.41 -9.34 6.02
CA ASP A 60 -10.35 -9.33 7.03
C ASP A 60 -9.47 -10.60 7.02
N VAL A 61 -9.71 -11.53 6.10
CA VAL A 61 -8.99 -12.82 6.00
C VAL A 61 -8.30 -12.92 4.65
N CYS A 62 -6.97 -13.14 4.69
CA CYS A 62 -6.11 -13.28 3.51
C CYS A 62 -5.98 -14.76 3.10
N THR A 63 -5.89 -15.05 1.81
CA THR A 63 -5.58 -16.38 1.29
C THR A 63 -4.10 -16.75 1.44
N ARG A 64 -3.22 -15.77 1.67
CA ARG A 64 -1.78 -15.97 1.89
C ARG A 64 -1.42 -15.79 3.36
N ASN A 65 -0.33 -16.45 3.76
CA ASN A 65 0.21 -16.39 5.11
C ASN A 65 1.65 -15.84 5.08
N CYS A 66 1.78 -14.51 4.99
CA CYS A 66 3.09 -13.86 5.03
C CYS A 66 3.54 -13.70 6.50
N PRO A 67 4.67 -14.29 6.93
CA PRO A 67 5.08 -14.30 8.34
C PRO A 67 5.44 -12.94 8.95
N TYR A 68 5.41 -11.87 8.19
CA TYR A 68 5.55 -10.49 8.71
C TYR A 68 4.20 -9.80 8.97
N CYS A 69 3.10 -10.34 8.43
CA CYS A 69 1.81 -9.66 8.35
C CYS A 69 0.87 -10.10 9.47
N ALA A 70 0.27 -9.12 10.17
CA ALA A 70 -0.68 -9.39 11.26
C ALA A 70 -2.12 -9.67 10.78
N VAL A 71 -2.41 -9.48 9.49
CA VAL A 71 -3.75 -9.76 8.93
C VAL A 71 -4.05 -11.25 9.05
N ALA A 72 -5.25 -11.58 9.51
CA ALA A 72 -5.72 -12.96 9.63
C ALA A 72 -5.67 -13.69 8.28
N HIS A 73 -5.39 -14.99 8.31
CA HIS A 73 -5.31 -15.82 7.11
C HIS A 73 -6.15 -17.09 7.26
N GLY A 74 -6.64 -17.64 6.14
CA GLY A 74 -7.44 -18.85 6.16
C GLY A 74 -8.60 -18.85 5.17
N LYS A 75 -9.76 -19.38 5.61
CA LYS A 75 -10.94 -19.47 4.76
C LYS A 75 -11.60 -18.09 4.62
N VAL A 76 -11.60 -17.59 3.42
CA VAL A 76 -12.19 -16.29 3.06
C VAL A 76 -13.71 -16.38 2.88
N ARG A 77 -14.38 -15.24 3.01
CA ARG A 77 -15.83 -15.09 2.76
C ARG A 77 -16.09 -14.68 1.31
N PRO A 78 -17.32 -14.88 0.80
CA PRO A 78 -17.74 -14.27 -0.47
C PRO A 78 -17.55 -12.76 -0.45
N LEU A 79 -17.34 -12.18 -1.64
CA LEU A 79 -17.28 -10.73 -1.78
C LEU A 79 -18.60 -10.09 -1.38
N ASP A 80 -18.54 -8.94 -0.72
CA ASP A 80 -19.69 -8.10 -0.45
C ASP A 80 -19.85 -7.08 -1.60
N PRO A 81 -20.88 -7.19 -2.44
CA PRO A 81 -21.08 -6.32 -3.58
C PRO A 81 -21.35 -4.85 -3.18
N ASP A 82 -21.78 -4.61 -1.95
CA ASP A 82 -22.03 -3.26 -1.43
C ASP A 82 -20.81 -2.58 -0.83
N GLU A 83 -19.69 -3.30 -0.63
CA GLU A 83 -18.47 -2.75 -0.04
C GLU A 83 -17.93 -1.51 -0.79
N PRO A 84 -17.85 -1.50 -2.15
CA PRO A 84 -17.41 -0.33 -2.89
C PRO A 84 -18.24 0.93 -2.61
N ARG A 85 -19.56 0.82 -2.51
CA ARG A 85 -20.46 1.92 -2.20
C ARG A 85 -20.25 2.44 -0.78
N ARG A 86 -20.10 1.55 0.20
CA ARG A 86 -19.85 1.95 1.61
C ARG A 86 -18.49 2.65 1.79
N ILE A 87 -17.47 2.22 1.05
CA ILE A 87 -16.16 2.90 1.05
C ILE A 87 -16.29 4.31 0.44
N ALA A 88 -16.98 4.46 -0.69
CA ALA A 88 -17.21 5.76 -1.29
C ALA A 88 -17.97 6.70 -0.33
N GLU A 89 -18.95 6.18 0.42
CA GLU A 89 -19.66 6.91 1.48
C GLU A 89 -18.72 7.34 2.60
N ALA A 90 -17.85 6.44 3.09
CA ALA A 90 -16.85 6.77 4.11
C ALA A 90 -15.91 7.87 3.65
N VAL A 91 -15.38 7.77 2.42
CA VAL A 91 -14.51 8.78 1.80
C VAL A 91 -15.21 10.13 1.74
N ALA A 92 -16.49 10.17 1.36
CA ALA A 92 -17.27 11.39 1.30
C ALA A 92 -17.51 12.00 2.69
N ARG A 93 -17.91 11.19 3.68
CA ARG A 93 -18.18 11.64 5.06
C ARG A 93 -16.91 12.10 5.80
N LEU A 94 -15.75 11.48 5.50
CA LEU A 94 -14.44 11.92 6.01
C LEU A 94 -13.91 13.15 5.28
N GLY A 95 -14.42 13.46 4.09
CA GLY A 95 -14.00 14.61 3.27
C GLY A 95 -12.60 14.42 2.68
N LEU A 96 -12.21 13.21 2.30
CA LEU A 96 -10.84 12.89 1.87
C LEU A 96 -10.58 13.42 0.45
N ASP A 97 -9.48 14.15 0.27
CA ASP A 97 -8.97 14.57 -1.03
C ASP A 97 -8.00 13.52 -1.62
N HIS A 98 -7.45 12.66 -0.77
CA HIS A 98 -6.66 11.49 -1.14
C HIS A 98 -7.09 10.29 -0.31
N VAL A 99 -7.25 9.13 -0.93
CA VAL A 99 -7.62 7.89 -0.26
C VAL A 99 -6.73 6.74 -0.72
N VAL A 100 -6.29 5.92 0.23
CA VAL A 100 -5.60 4.66 -0.07
C VAL A 100 -6.55 3.50 0.17
N VAL A 101 -6.66 2.65 -0.85
CA VAL A 101 -7.46 1.42 -0.83
C VAL A 101 -6.53 0.25 -1.06
N THR A 102 -6.53 -0.70 -0.14
CA THR A 102 -5.77 -1.95 -0.25
C THR A 102 -6.71 -3.15 -0.14
N SER A 103 -6.18 -4.35 -0.10
CA SER A 103 -6.97 -5.58 0.11
C SER A 103 -6.18 -6.65 0.84
N VAL A 104 -6.89 -7.68 1.29
CA VAL A 104 -6.31 -9.01 1.50
C VAL A 104 -6.01 -9.65 0.14
N ASP A 105 -5.06 -10.61 0.07
CA ASP A 105 -4.91 -11.44 -1.13
C ASP A 105 -6.13 -12.35 -1.28
N ARG A 106 -6.64 -12.44 -2.50
CA ARG A 106 -7.80 -13.25 -2.90
C ARG A 106 -7.42 -14.18 -4.05
N ASP A 107 -6.43 -15.05 -3.78
CA ASP A 107 -5.94 -16.05 -4.73
C ASP A 107 -7.01 -17.10 -5.15
N ASP A 108 -8.15 -17.08 -4.46
CA ASP A 108 -9.35 -17.87 -4.76
C ASP A 108 -10.22 -17.25 -5.87
N LEU A 109 -10.04 -15.96 -6.16
CA LEU A 109 -10.78 -15.27 -7.23
C LEU A 109 -10.03 -15.36 -8.56
N PRO A 110 -10.72 -15.49 -9.69
CA PRO A 110 -10.08 -15.60 -11.01
C PRO A 110 -9.22 -14.38 -11.38
N ASP A 111 -9.63 -13.18 -10.94
CA ASP A 111 -8.95 -11.91 -11.19
C ASP A 111 -8.17 -11.37 -9.96
N GLY A 112 -8.06 -12.19 -8.91
CA GLY A 112 -7.43 -11.77 -7.65
C GLY A 112 -8.10 -10.56 -6.97
N GLY A 113 -9.33 -10.22 -7.35
CA GLY A 113 -10.10 -9.09 -6.85
C GLY A 113 -9.91 -7.77 -7.61
N ALA A 114 -9.29 -7.80 -8.79
CA ALA A 114 -9.04 -6.60 -9.60
C ALA A 114 -10.32 -5.83 -9.94
N SER A 115 -11.40 -6.54 -10.32
CA SER A 115 -12.70 -5.94 -10.60
C SER A 115 -13.30 -5.22 -9.37
N HIS A 116 -13.04 -5.72 -8.17
CA HIS A 116 -13.51 -5.11 -6.93
C HIS A 116 -12.77 -3.81 -6.61
N PHE A 117 -11.45 -3.75 -6.88
CA PHE A 117 -10.68 -2.51 -6.84
C PHE A 117 -11.22 -1.48 -7.83
N ALA A 118 -11.45 -1.89 -9.08
CA ALA A 118 -11.97 -1.00 -10.13
C ALA A 118 -13.37 -0.46 -9.77
N ALA A 119 -14.26 -1.31 -9.26
CA ALA A 119 -15.58 -0.90 -8.78
C ALA A 119 -15.50 0.11 -7.62
N THR A 120 -14.56 -0.10 -6.69
CA THR A 120 -14.34 0.80 -5.55
C THR A 120 -13.84 2.16 -6.01
N ALA A 121 -12.83 2.20 -6.90
CA ALA A 121 -12.31 3.45 -7.46
C ALA A 121 -13.42 4.21 -8.23
N GLY A 122 -14.21 3.50 -9.03
CA GLY A 122 -15.36 4.06 -9.74
C GLY A 122 -16.42 4.65 -8.82
N ALA A 123 -16.79 3.94 -7.74
CA ALA A 123 -17.77 4.42 -6.76
C ALA A 123 -17.28 5.68 -6.02
N ILE A 124 -15.99 5.73 -5.64
CA ILE A 124 -15.38 6.91 -5.02
C ILE A 124 -15.44 8.09 -5.99
N GLN A 125 -15.03 7.89 -7.25
CA GLN A 125 -15.00 8.95 -8.27
C GLN A 125 -16.39 9.48 -8.59
N GLN A 126 -17.43 8.65 -8.58
CA GLN A 126 -18.82 9.07 -8.77
C GLN A 126 -19.32 9.97 -7.63
N LEU A 127 -18.99 9.64 -6.39
CA LEU A 127 -19.46 10.37 -5.22
C LEU A 127 -18.60 11.60 -4.90
N ARG A 128 -17.30 11.54 -5.15
CA ARG A 128 -16.30 12.59 -4.93
C ARG A 128 -15.30 12.66 -6.09
N PRO A 129 -15.62 13.34 -7.19
CA PRO A 129 -14.78 13.40 -8.39
C PRO A 129 -13.38 13.99 -8.17
N ALA A 130 -13.21 14.84 -7.15
CA ALA A 130 -11.92 15.45 -6.81
C ALA A 130 -10.99 14.56 -5.99
N THR A 131 -11.50 13.45 -5.40
CA THR A 131 -10.67 12.56 -4.57
C THR A 131 -9.70 11.76 -5.45
N ARG A 132 -8.42 11.84 -5.12
CA ARG A 132 -7.39 11.01 -5.73
C ARG A 132 -7.40 9.64 -5.09
N VAL A 133 -7.47 8.58 -5.90
CA VAL A 133 -7.47 7.19 -5.43
C VAL A 133 -6.10 6.58 -5.65
N GLU A 134 -5.47 6.14 -4.56
CA GLU A 134 -4.32 5.26 -4.57
C GLU A 134 -4.79 3.84 -4.27
N VAL A 135 -4.34 2.86 -5.04
CA VAL A 135 -4.59 1.45 -4.77
C VAL A 135 -3.29 0.74 -4.41
N LEU A 136 -3.28 0.02 -3.30
CA LEU A 136 -2.19 -0.89 -2.92
C LEU A 136 -2.66 -2.33 -3.18
N VAL A 137 -2.19 -2.89 -4.27
CA VAL A 137 -2.69 -4.15 -4.82
C VAL A 137 -1.79 -5.35 -4.53
N PRO A 138 -2.33 -6.58 -4.53
CA PRO A 138 -1.54 -7.81 -4.58
C PRO A 138 -0.83 -7.96 -5.93
N ASP A 139 -0.02 -9.01 -6.09
CA ASP A 139 0.66 -9.30 -7.35
C ASP A 139 -0.25 -10.00 -8.40
N PHE A 140 -1.53 -10.21 -8.08
CA PHE A 140 -2.52 -10.90 -8.93
C PHE A 140 -1.98 -12.20 -9.58
N LYS A 141 -1.06 -12.90 -8.91
CA LYS A 141 -0.32 -14.05 -9.48
C LYS A 141 0.33 -13.77 -10.84
N GLY A 142 0.60 -12.49 -11.16
CA GLY A 142 1.17 -12.05 -12.44
C GLY A 142 0.16 -11.89 -13.58
N SER A 143 -1.13 -11.81 -13.29
CA SER A 143 -2.17 -11.58 -14.30
C SER A 143 -2.14 -10.15 -14.81
N TYR A 144 -1.62 -9.93 -16.00
CA TYR A 144 -1.64 -8.63 -16.69
C TYR A 144 -3.07 -8.11 -16.93
N PRO A 145 -4.05 -8.92 -17.36
CA PRO A 145 -5.43 -8.46 -17.47
C PRO A 145 -6.01 -7.92 -16.17
N ALA A 146 -5.63 -8.49 -15.01
CA ALA A 146 -6.04 -7.97 -13.71
C ALA A 146 -5.41 -6.60 -13.43
N VAL A 147 -4.12 -6.43 -13.73
CA VAL A 147 -3.43 -5.11 -13.62
C VAL A 147 -4.11 -4.08 -14.51
N GLU A 148 -4.40 -4.42 -15.76
CA GLU A 148 -5.06 -3.55 -16.75
C GLU A 148 -6.46 -3.13 -16.28
N THR A 149 -7.22 -4.06 -15.67
CA THR A 149 -8.53 -3.76 -15.07
C THR A 149 -8.44 -2.68 -14.01
N VAL A 150 -7.42 -2.75 -13.14
CA VAL A 150 -7.21 -1.76 -12.08
C VAL A 150 -6.72 -0.42 -12.64
N VAL A 151 -5.75 -0.46 -13.57
CA VAL A 151 -5.18 0.75 -14.18
C VAL A 151 -6.20 1.48 -15.08
N GLY A 152 -7.11 0.74 -15.71
CA GLY A 152 -8.21 1.29 -16.50
C GLY A 152 -9.31 1.97 -15.68
N ALA A 153 -9.33 1.80 -14.35
CA ALA A 153 -10.22 2.50 -13.44
C ALA A 153 -9.65 3.89 -13.08
N PRO A 154 -10.45 4.79 -12.46
CA PRO A 154 -10.00 6.13 -12.08
C PRO A 154 -9.02 6.09 -10.88
N VAL A 155 -7.83 5.57 -11.10
CA VAL A 155 -6.74 5.40 -10.14
C VAL A 155 -5.61 6.39 -10.48
N ALA A 156 -5.17 7.16 -9.49
CA ALA A 156 -4.07 8.11 -9.63
C ALA A 156 -2.69 7.49 -9.33
N ILE A 157 -2.64 6.55 -8.38
CA ILE A 157 -1.42 5.85 -7.98
C ILE A 157 -1.69 4.35 -7.91
N PHE A 158 -0.89 3.59 -8.68
CA PHE A 158 -0.82 2.14 -8.60
C PHE A 158 0.36 1.73 -7.73
N ASN A 159 0.07 1.20 -6.55
CA ASN A 159 1.05 0.80 -5.56
C ASN A 159 1.09 -0.73 -5.45
N HIS A 160 2.29 -1.30 -5.55
CA HIS A 160 2.54 -2.70 -5.22
C HIS A 160 3.85 -2.82 -4.45
N ASN A 161 3.78 -3.28 -3.21
CA ASN A 161 4.95 -3.40 -2.35
C ASN A 161 5.89 -4.52 -2.80
N ILE A 162 7.20 -4.22 -2.81
CA ILE A 162 8.25 -5.21 -2.99
C ILE A 162 8.55 -5.97 -1.68
N GLU A 163 8.24 -5.38 -0.55
CA GLU A 163 8.32 -5.85 0.84
C GLU A 163 9.73 -6.04 1.38
N THR A 164 10.62 -6.74 0.67
CA THR A 164 11.98 -7.05 1.11
C THR A 164 12.90 -7.38 -0.07
N VAL A 165 14.18 -7.68 0.21
CA VAL A 165 15.20 -8.05 -0.79
C VAL A 165 15.01 -9.49 -1.30
N PRO A 166 15.53 -9.82 -2.51
CA PRO A 166 15.35 -11.15 -3.12
C PRO A 166 15.76 -12.32 -2.24
N SER A 167 16.87 -12.21 -1.51
CA SER A 167 17.39 -13.25 -0.61
C SER A 167 16.42 -13.64 0.50
N LEU A 168 15.58 -12.69 0.95
CA LEU A 168 14.62 -12.87 2.02
C LEU A 168 13.20 -13.20 1.54
N TYR A 169 12.92 -13.16 0.23
CA TYR A 169 11.56 -13.33 -0.30
C TYR A 169 10.91 -14.63 0.15
N ARG A 170 11.65 -15.76 0.05
CA ARG A 170 11.14 -17.06 0.46
C ARG A 170 10.78 -17.13 1.95
N LYS A 171 11.54 -16.43 2.80
CA LYS A 171 11.32 -16.36 4.26
C LYS A 171 10.17 -15.42 4.62
N ALA A 172 10.13 -14.25 4.00
CA ALA A 172 9.20 -13.18 4.37
C ALA A 172 7.87 -13.24 3.60
N ARG A 173 7.89 -13.57 2.31
CA ARG A 173 6.73 -13.55 1.40
C ARG A 173 6.62 -14.86 0.61
N PRO A 174 6.37 -16.02 1.26
CA PRO A 174 6.45 -17.33 0.61
C PRO A 174 5.50 -17.53 -0.58
N GLY A 175 4.37 -16.81 -0.63
CA GLY A 175 3.44 -16.78 -1.79
C GLY A 175 3.77 -15.76 -2.85
N GLY A 176 4.78 -14.89 -2.61
CA GLY A 176 5.23 -13.85 -3.52
C GLY A 176 6.38 -14.32 -4.43
N ASN A 177 6.68 -13.49 -5.43
CA ASN A 177 7.84 -13.66 -6.29
C ASN A 177 8.40 -12.27 -6.61
N TYR A 178 9.71 -12.07 -6.41
CA TYR A 178 10.37 -10.77 -6.56
C TYR A 178 10.24 -10.23 -7.98
N GLN A 179 10.59 -11.05 -8.98
CA GLN A 179 10.50 -10.64 -10.38
C GLN A 179 9.05 -10.31 -10.77
N ARG A 180 8.09 -11.14 -10.37
CA ARG A 180 6.67 -10.87 -10.61
C ARG A 180 6.21 -9.54 -10.02
N SER A 181 6.71 -9.14 -8.85
CA SER A 181 6.40 -7.84 -8.27
C SER A 181 6.94 -6.68 -9.11
N LEU A 182 8.14 -6.82 -9.67
CA LEU A 182 8.70 -5.84 -10.62
C LEU A 182 7.90 -5.82 -11.91
N ASP A 183 7.54 -6.99 -12.47
CA ASP A 183 6.79 -7.12 -13.72
C ASP A 183 5.40 -6.46 -13.62
N VAL A 184 4.71 -6.62 -12.47
CA VAL A 184 3.41 -5.97 -12.18
C VAL A 184 3.55 -4.45 -12.21
N LEU A 185 4.59 -3.89 -11.58
CA LEU A 185 4.85 -2.44 -11.60
C LEU A 185 5.21 -1.95 -13.00
N ALA A 186 6.08 -2.67 -13.71
CA ALA A 186 6.48 -2.35 -15.09
C ALA A 186 5.27 -2.34 -16.04
N HIS A 187 4.42 -3.37 -15.93
CA HIS A 187 3.22 -3.48 -16.76
C HIS A 187 2.23 -2.37 -16.46
N ALA A 188 1.95 -2.09 -15.18
CA ALA A 188 1.07 -0.99 -14.78
C ALA A 188 1.56 0.36 -15.31
N LYS A 189 2.87 0.64 -15.23
CA LYS A 189 3.47 1.87 -15.74
C LYS A 189 3.33 1.99 -17.25
N SER A 190 3.68 0.93 -17.98
CA SER A 190 3.62 0.90 -19.44
C SER A 190 2.19 1.03 -19.96
N PHE A 191 1.26 0.25 -19.39
CA PHE A 191 -0.15 0.28 -19.77
C PHE A 191 -0.78 1.63 -19.46
N GLY A 192 -0.56 2.22 -18.27
CA GLY A 192 -1.07 3.53 -17.90
C GLY A 192 -0.61 4.63 -18.84
N ASN A 193 0.67 4.66 -19.22
CA ASN A 193 1.19 5.63 -20.19
C ASN A 193 0.54 5.49 -21.57
N THR A 194 0.31 4.26 -22.02
CA THR A 194 -0.33 3.99 -23.33
C THR A 194 -1.81 4.36 -23.29
N PHE A 195 -2.49 4.05 -22.19
CA PHE A 195 -3.90 4.35 -21.98
C PHE A 195 -4.16 5.85 -21.99
N ASP A 196 -3.37 6.63 -21.25
CA ASP A 196 -3.42 8.10 -21.26
C ASP A 196 -3.22 8.68 -22.66
N GLN A 197 -2.21 8.21 -23.41
CA GLN A 197 -1.95 8.68 -24.77
C GLN A 197 -3.12 8.37 -25.72
N THR A 198 -3.76 7.23 -25.55
CA THR A 198 -4.92 6.83 -26.36
C THR A 198 -6.11 7.74 -26.07
N LEU A 199 -6.39 8.04 -24.78
CA LEU A 199 -7.46 8.93 -24.38
C LEU A 199 -7.23 10.37 -24.89
N VAL A 200 -5.99 10.87 -24.79
CA VAL A 200 -5.61 12.19 -25.35
C VAL A 200 -5.84 12.24 -26.85
N LYS A 201 -5.43 11.20 -27.62
CA LYS A 201 -5.66 11.14 -29.06
C LYS A 201 -7.12 11.05 -29.44
N THR A 202 -7.93 10.32 -28.66
CA THR A 202 -9.33 10.03 -28.97
C THR A 202 -10.26 11.18 -28.56
N PHE A 203 -10.01 11.81 -27.40
CA PHE A 203 -10.92 12.79 -26.79
C PHE A 203 -10.34 14.20 -26.66
N GLY A 204 -9.10 14.42 -27.11
CA GLY A 204 -8.44 15.74 -27.10
C GLY A 204 -8.12 16.29 -25.70
N LYS A 205 -8.25 15.48 -24.65
CA LYS A 205 -7.92 15.81 -23.25
C LYS A 205 -7.30 14.62 -22.54
N ALA A 206 -6.22 14.85 -21.78
CA ALA A 206 -5.79 13.91 -20.75
C ALA A 206 -6.91 13.77 -19.70
N CYS A 207 -7.31 12.53 -19.40
CA CYS A 207 -8.34 12.26 -18.39
C CYS A 207 -7.77 12.31 -16.97
N GLY A 208 -6.79 13.17 -16.69
CA GLY A 208 -6.18 13.32 -15.38
C GLY A 208 -4.64 13.38 -15.45
N PRO A 209 -3.95 13.52 -14.32
CA PRO A 209 -2.50 13.38 -14.27
C PRO A 209 -2.09 11.94 -14.63
N ALA A 210 -0.94 11.80 -15.30
CA ALA A 210 -0.36 10.48 -15.66
C ALA A 210 -0.30 9.55 -14.43
N LEU A 211 -0.61 8.27 -14.64
CA LEU A 211 -0.56 7.25 -13.59
C LEU A 211 0.83 7.23 -12.94
N LEU A 212 0.87 7.36 -11.63
CA LEU A 212 2.08 7.15 -10.84
C LEU A 212 2.15 5.70 -10.34
N THR A 213 3.36 5.14 -10.33
CA THR A 213 3.61 3.84 -9.72
C THR A 213 4.38 4.01 -8.41
N LYS A 214 4.07 3.16 -7.44
CA LYS A 214 4.62 3.24 -6.10
C LYS A 214 4.99 1.85 -5.58
N ALA A 215 6.06 1.77 -4.79
CA ALA A 215 6.44 0.56 -4.09
C ALA A 215 6.84 0.86 -2.64
N GLY A 216 6.61 -0.10 -1.77
CA GLY A 216 7.05 -0.06 -0.38
C GLY A 216 7.97 -1.24 -0.04
N MET A 217 8.91 -0.99 0.86
CA MET A 217 9.83 -1.99 1.39
C MET A 217 10.00 -1.81 2.89
N MET A 218 10.06 -2.94 3.59
CA MET A 218 10.37 -3.00 5.02
C MET A 218 11.85 -3.29 5.22
N LEU A 219 12.45 -2.63 6.22
CA LEU A 219 13.83 -2.82 6.65
C LEU A 219 13.89 -3.40 8.07
N GLY A 220 14.94 -4.17 8.35
CA GLY A 220 15.16 -4.80 9.66
C GLY A 220 14.78 -6.27 9.72
N LEU A 221 14.61 -6.94 8.55
CA LEU A 221 14.36 -8.38 8.42
C LEU A 221 15.64 -9.20 8.23
N GLY A 222 16.82 -8.53 8.12
CA GLY A 222 18.14 -9.16 7.93
C GLY A 222 18.76 -8.90 6.55
N GLU A 223 18.22 -7.95 5.80
CA GLU A 223 18.77 -7.49 4.52
C GLU A 223 20.10 -6.77 4.70
N GLU A 224 21.00 -6.92 3.73
CA GLU A 224 22.23 -6.15 3.60
C GLU A 224 21.98 -4.84 2.86
N GLN A 225 22.74 -3.77 3.17
CA GLN A 225 22.55 -2.47 2.53
C GLN A 225 22.71 -2.53 1.01
N SER A 226 23.68 -3.29 0.53
CA SER A 226 23.93 -3.49 -0.91
C SER A 226 22.75 -4.14 -1.63
N GLU A 227 22.01 -5.04 -0.96
CA GLU A 227 20.80 -5.65 -1.48
C GLU A 227 19.67 -4.63 -1.57
N VAL A 228 19.50 -3.78 -0.53
CA VAL A 228 18.53 -2.67 -0.55
C VAL A 228 18.79 -1.75 -1.74
N GLU A 229 20.04 -1.31 -1.92
CA GLU A 229 20.42 -0.45 -3.05
C GLU A 229 20.16 -1.11 -4.41
N SER A 230 20.36 -2.45 -4.51
CA SER A 230 20.02 -3.19 -5.72
C SER A 230 18.52 -3.15 -6.00
N VAL A 231 17.67 -3.37 -4.98
CA VAL A 231 16.21 -3.26 -5.11
C VAL A 231 15.79 -1.86 -5.55
N LEU A 232 16.44 -0.80 -5.04
CA LEU A 232 16.14 0.58 -5.46
C LEU A 232 16.44 0.77 -6.96
N ARG A 233 17.57 0.24 -7.45
CA ARG A 233 17.91 0.27 -8.89
C ARG A 233 16.90 -0.51 -9.73
N ASP A 234 16.51 -1.71 -9.29
CA ASP A 234 15.53 -2.53 -10.00
C ASP A 234 14.17 -1.83 -10.09
N LEU A 235 13.69 -1.21 -8.99
CA LEU A 235 12.46 -0.43 -8.99
C LEU A 235 12.53 0.77 -9.94
N ARG A 236 13.67 1.47 -10.00
CA ARG A 236 13.85 2.56 -10.98
C ARG A 236 13.89 2.06 -12.41
N ALA A 237 14.52 0.91 -12.67
CA ALA A 237 14.57 0.31 -14.00
C ALA A 237 13.17 -0.01 -14.55
N VAL A 238 12.22 -0.39 -13.70
CA VAL A 238 10.82 -0.61 -14.07
C VAL A 238 9.96 0.66 -14.06
N GLY A 239 10.56 1.84 -13.83
CA GLY A 239 9.87 3.13 -13.87
C GLY A 239 9.04 3.47 -12.64
N CYS A 240 9.32 2.86 -11.48
CA CYS A 240 8.64 3.20 -10.22
C CYS A 240 8.90 4.66 -9.83
N ASP A 241 7.84 5.44 -9.58
CA ASP A 241 7.93 6.88 -9.33
C ASP A 241 8.12 7.20 -7.85
N ILE A 242 7.45 6.45 -6.96
CA ILE A 242 7.35 6.73 -5.53
C ILE A 242 7.85 5.52 -4.72
N LEU A 243 8.66 5.80 -3.70
CA LEU A 243 9.20 4.77 -2.81
C LEU A 243 8.84 5.07 -1.36
N THR A 244 8.49 4.03 -0.61
CA THR A 244 8.37 4.10 0.85
C THR A 244 9.29 3.08 1.51
N LEU A 245 10.10 3.52 2.49
CA LEU A 245 10.98 2.68 3.29
C LEU A 245 10.59 2.81 4.77
N GLY A 246 10.24 1.69 5.42
CA GLY A 246 9.81 1.67 6.81
C GLY A 246 10.46 0.56 7.63
N GLN A 247 10.57 0.74 8.94
CA GLN A 247 11.05 -0.30 9.84
C GLN A 247 10.02 -1.42 9.96
N TYR A 248 10.43 -2.66 9.77
CA TYR A 248 9.63 -3.81 10.18
C TYR A 248 9.44 -3.81 11.71
N LEU A 249 8.20 -3.83 12.15
CA LEU A 249 7.84 -4.00 13.55
C LEU A 249 7.09 -5.31 13.70
N ARG A 250 7.59 -6.18 14.57
CA ARG A 250 7.05 -7.51 14.79
C ARG A 250 5.68 -7.45 15.46
N PRO A 251 4.59 -7.93 14.81
CA PRO A 251 3.25 -7.84 15.39
C PRO A 251 3.05 -8.72 16.64
N SER A 252 3.59 -9.94 16.65
CA SER A 252 3.54 -10.87 17.78
C SER A 252 4.73 -11.82 17.77
N ARG A 253 4.84 -12.67 18.79
CA ARG A 253 5.94 -13.67 18.90
C ARG A 253 5.90 -14.74 17.80
N ASP A 254 4.76 -14.91 17.14
CA ASP A 254 4.59 -15.91 16.07
C ASP A 254 5.05 -15.39 14.69
N HIS A 255 5.34 -14.08 14.59
CA HIS A 255 5.84 -13.45 13.37
C HIS A 255 7.36 -13.43 13.30
N LEU A 256 7.90 -13.07 12.14
CA LEU A 256 9.35 -12.94 11.95
C LEU A 256 9.99 -12.04 13.02
N PRO A 257 11.17 -12.38 13.54
CA PRO A 257 11.87 -11.52 14.47
C PRO A 257 12.34 -10.24 13.77
N VAL A 258 12.48 -9.15 14.53
CA VAL A 258 13.24 -7.98 14.10
C VAL A 258 14.72 -8.31 14.25
N GLU A 259 15.44 -8.39 13.13
CA GLU A 259 16.88 -8.70 13.13
C GLU A 259 17.69 -7.49 13.58
N ARG A 260 17.30 -6.28 13.11
CA ARG A 260 17.88 -5.02 13.57
C ARG A 260 16.89 -3.86 13.50
N TYR A 261 17.13 -2.84 14.27
CA TYR A 261 16.46 -1.55 14.14
C TYR A 261 17.35 -0.59 13.35
N VAL A 262 16.85 -0.16 12.19
CA VAL A 262 17.50 0.82 11.33
C VAL A 262 17.37 2.21 11.97
N THR A 263 18.46 2.94 12.04
CA THR A 263 18.46 4.26 12.68
C THR A 263 17.81 5.32 11.77
N PRO A 264 17.31 6.43 12.34
CA PRO A 264 16.82 7.57 11.54
C PRO A 264 17.86 8.12 10.56
N ALA A 265 19.16 8.08 10.92
CA ALA A 265 20.24 8.51 10.04
C ALA A 265 20.36 7.60 8.81
N GLU A 266 20.37 6.28 8.99
CA GLU A 266 20.39 5.32 7.87
C GLU A 266 19.16 5.48 6.96
N PHE A 267 17.96 5.72 7.52
CA PHE A 267 16.76 6.04 6.74
C PHE A 267 16.95 7.33 5.92
N ALA A 268 17.58 8.36 6.47
CA ALA A 268 17.85 9.60 5.77
C ALA A 268 18.88 9.40 4.63
N GLU A 269 19.92 8.60 4.85
CA GLU A 269 20.91 8.22 3.84
C GLU A 269 20.26 7.47 2.67
N LEU A 270 19.40 6.46 2.97
CA LEU A 270 18.65 5.72 1.95
C LEU A 270 17.69 6.63 1.18
N LYS A 271 17.03 7.60 1.85
CA LYS A 271 16.20 8.62 1.19
C LYS A 271 17.04 9.42 0.19
N GLY A 272 18.20 9.91 0.61
CA GLY A 272 19.11 10.66 -0.26
C GLY A 272 19.58 9.84 -1.47
N ALA A 273 19.99 8.60 -1.24
CA ALA A 273 20.41 7.69 -2.31
C ALA A 273 19.29 7.41 -3.31
N ALA A 274 18.08 7.12 -2.84
CA ALA A 274 16.91 6.87 -3.69
C ALA A 274 16.53 8.13 -4.51
N MET A 275 16.52 9.32 -3.89
CA MET A 275 16.27 10.58 -4.61
C MET A 275 17.32 10.81 -5.70
N ALA A 276 18.59 10.53 -5.43
CA ALA A 276 19.66 10.62 -6.41
C ALA A 276 19.52 9.63 -7.57
N MET A 277 18.87 8.47 -7.35
CA MET A 277 18.50 7.50 -8.40
C MET A 277 17.32 7.96 -9.27
N GLY A 278 16.67 9.09 -8.95
CA GLY A 278 15.59 9.68 -9.74
C GLY A 278 14.18 9.23 -9.38
N PHE A 279 13.92 8.74 -8.15
CA PHE A 279 12.55 8.63 -7.66
C PHE A 279 11.94 10.03 -7.55
N ARG A 280 10.68 10.14 -7.95
CA ARG A 280 9.94 11.41 -7.89
C ARG A 280 9.66 11.83 -6.43
N HIS A 281 9.35 10.86 -5.59
CA HIS A 281 9.14 11.06 -4.15
C HIS A 281 9.65 9.84 -3.37
N VAL A 282 10.26 10.10 -2.22
CA VAL A 282 10.72 9.05 -1.30
C VAL A 282 10.29 9.40 0.12
N GLU A 283 9.52 8.51 0.74
CA GLU A 283 9.24 8.59 2.15
C GLU A 283 10.02 7.50 2.87
N SER A 284 10.84 7.88 3.84
CA SER A 284 11.78 6.96 4.50
C SER A 284 11.93 7.30 5.97
N GLY A 285 11.64 6.34 6.84
CA GLY A 285 11.73 6.53 8.28
C GLY A 285 11.18 5.37 9.10
N PRO A 286 11.49 5.31 10.40
CA PRO A 286 11.13 4.16 11.25
C PRO A 286 9.63 3.85 11.30
N LEU A 287 8.77 4.84 11.24
CA LEU A 287 7.32 4.68 11.32
C LEU A 287 6.63 4.76 9.94
N VAL A 288 7.38 4.95 8.86
CA VAL A 288 6.83 4.99 7.50
C VAL A 288 6.14 3.66 7.16
N ARG A 289 5.00 3.76 6.51
CA ARG A 289 4.21 2.68 5.93
C ARG A 289 3.80 3.09 4.52
N SER A 290 3.39 2.13 3.69
CA SER A 290 3.05 2.40 2.27
C SER A 290 2.02 3.51 2.09
N SER A 291 1.11 3.70 3.03
CA SER A 291 0.08 4.74 2.98
C SER A 291 0.31 5.92 3.95
N TYR A 292 1.45 5.95 4.64
CA TYR A 292 1.76 7.03 5.57
C TYR A 292 2.04 8.32 4.80
N HIS A 293 1.36 9.41 5.14
CA HIS A 293 1.41 10.71 4.46
C HIS A 293 1.18 10.64 2.93
N ALA A 294 0.37 9.67 2.47
CA ALA A 294 0.18 9.43 1.05
C ALA A 294 -0.36 10.67 0.29
N TRP A 295 -1.05 11.59 0.96
CA TRP A 295 -1.51 12.86 0.39
C TRP A 295 -0.38 13.82 -0.02
N GLU A 296 0.82 13.68 0.53
CA GLU A 296 2.00 14.50 0.20
C GLU A 296 2.70 14.01 -1.07
N HIS A 297 2.46 12.77 -1.48
CA HIS A 297 3.15 12.13 -2.60
C HIS A 297 2.71 12.64 -3.98
N VAL A 298 1.64 13.43 -4.06
CA VAL A 298 0.98 13.83 -5.31
C VAL A 298 1.01 15.34 -5.57
N ASN A 299 1.73 16.09 -4.73
CA ASN A 299 1.91 17.54 -4.86
C ASN A 299 3.16 17.88 -5.67
#